data_a852a07ea15fbb99b507707331c72b0c
#
_entry.id   a852a07ea15fbb99b507707331c72b0c
#
_cell.length_a   1.000
_cell.length_b   1.000
_cell.length_c   1.000
_cell.angle_alpha   90.00
_cell.angle_beta   90.00
_cell.angle_gamma   90.00
#
_symmetry.space_group_name_H-M   'P 1'
#
loop_
_entity.id
_entity.type
_entity.pdbx_description
1 polymer ?
#
loop_
_entity_poly.entity_id
_entity_poly.type
_entity_poly.pdbx_seq_one_letter_code
_entity_poly.pdbx_strand_id
1 'polypeptide(L)'
;MDKSQIINKVKELGVLAVIRGPSAKLTVKMVEALVAGGVKGIEITYSTPDAEAVVRTLADQFGESILLGMGTLTEPAQAASAKAAGAMYLVSPMCDPDLVRAMVASSLPVMAGCLTPTEIYQTYRLGADVIKIFPGSLTGPSYIKAIHGPFPHIPMMPTGGVSASNVKDWFAAGAIAVGAGSELCPPALAKEGRFAEITQNAVQFVKVIQDARQALAK
;
A
#
# COMPACT_ATOMS: atom_id res chain seq x y z
N MET A 1 -11.04 13.98 3.19
CA MET A 1 -10.24 14.12 1.93
C MET A 1 -11.03 13.54 0.77
N ASP A 2 -10.99 14.21 -0.38
CA ASP A 2 -11.50 13.64 -1.63
C ASP A 2 -10.50 12.62 -2.26
N LYS A 3 -10.93 11.94 -3.33
CA LYS A 3 -10.15 10.89 -3.99
C LYS A 3 -8.78 11.38 -4.50
N SER A 4 -8.73 12.57 -5.08
CA SER A 4 -7.49 13.16 -5.61
C SER A 4 -6.52 13.53 -4.49
N GLN A 5 -7.04 14.08 -3.39
CA GLN A 5 -6.25 14.39 -2.20
C GLN A 5 -5.61 13.14 -1.59
N ILE A 6 -6.36 12.02 -1.53
CA ILE A 6 -5.83 10.75 -1.02
C ILE A 6 -4.71 10.22 -1.92
N ILE A 7 -4.89 10.24 -3.25
CA ILE A 7 -3.85 9.78 -4.18
C ILE A 7 -2.60 10.68 -4.12
N ASN A 8 -2.77 11.98 -4.00
CA ASN A 8 -1.66 12.88 -3.79
C ASN A 8 -0.94 12.59 -2.46
N LYS A 9 -1.71 12.28 -1.41
CA LYS A 9 -1.12 11.87 -0.12
C LYS A 9 -0.33 10.57 -0.23
N VAL A 10 -0.81 9.57 -0.97
CA VAL A 10 -0.05 8.34 -1.30
C VAL A 10 1.28 8.69 -1.97
N LYS A 11 1.23 9.57 -2.98
CA LYS A 11 2.46 10.05 -3.64
C LYS A 11 3.39 10.76 -2.67
N GLU A 12 2.89 11.65 -1.82
CA GLU A 12 3.71 12.37 -0.82
C GLU A 12 4.37 11.42 0.19
N LEU A 13 3.62 10.47 0.72
CA LEU A 13 4.14 9.52 1.70
C LEU A 13 5.18 8.58 1.09
N GLY A 14 4.97 8.13 -0.15
CA GLY A 14 5.88 7.29 -0.90
C GLY A 14 5.92 5.83 -0.45
N VAL A 15 5.35 5.50 0.67
CA VAL A 15 5.23 4.14 1.16
C VAL A 15 3.86 3.87 1.78
N LEU A 16 3.31 2.70 1.46
CA LEU A 16 2.21 2.08 2.18
C LEU A 16 2.76 0.84 2.90
N ALA A 17 2.68 0.82 4.23
CA ALA A 17 3.03 -0.36 5.02
C ALA A 17 1.92 -1.40 4.87
N VAL A 18 2.23 -2.52 4.24
CA VAL A 18 1.29 -3.63 4.01
C VAL A 18 1.37 -4.60 5.18
N ILE A 19 0.35 -4.57 6.05
CA ILE A 19 0.38 -5.25 7.34
C ILE A 19 -0.49 -6.51 7.31
N ARG A 20 0.15 -7.65 7.54
CA ARG A 20 -0.45 -8.96 7.82
C ARG A 20 -0.21 -9.30 9.27
N GLY A 21 -1.05 -8.76 10.15
CA GLY A 21 -0.87 -8.93 11.58
C GLY A 21 -1.25 -10.32 12.07
N PRO A 22 -0.56 -10.83 13.10
CA PRO A 22 -0.84 -12.17 13.64
C PRO A 22 -2.10 -12.22 14.52
N SER A 23 -2.58 -11.08 15.00
CA SER A 23 -3.84 -10.88 15.72
C SER A 23 -4.24 -9.40 15.69
N ALA A 24 -5.51 -9.09 15.96
CA ALA A 24 -6.00 -7.71 16.01
C ALA A 24 -5.16 -6.85 16.96
N LYS A 25 -4.95 -7.29 18.19
CA LYS A 25 -4.17 -6.57 19.21
C LYS A 25 -2.73 -6.30 18.79
N LEU A 26 -2.05 -7.30 18.22
CA LEU A 26 -0.67 -7.13 17.77
C LEU A 26 -0.59 -6.22 16.54
N THR A 27 -1.59 -6.27 15.65
CA THR A 27 -1.66 -5.41 14.47
C THR A 27 -1.74 -3.93 14.86
N VAL A 28 -2.57 -3.57 15.84
CA VAL A 28 -2.63 -2.19 16.35
C VAL A 28 -1.26 -1.74 16.86
N LYS A 29 -0.58 -2.56 17.66
CA LYS A 29 0.78 -2.25 18.15
C LYS A 29 1.83 -2.14 17.02
N MET A 30 1.70 -2.95 15.96
CA MET A 30 2.55 -2.84 14.77
C MET A 30 2.36 -1.48 14.11
N VAL A 31 1.12 -1.02 13.96
CA VAL A 31 0.82 0.32 13.40
C VAL A 31 1.36 1.43 14.30
N GLU A 32 1.18 1.34 15.62
CA GLU A 32 1.75 2.30 16.58
C GLU A 32 3.26 2.44 16.40
N ALA A 33 3.97 1.31 16.29
CA ALA A 33 5.42 1.30 16.07
C ALA A 33 5.82 1.91 14.72
N LEU A 34 5.08 1.64 13.64
CA LEU A 34 5.31 2.22 12.32
C LEU A 34 5.10 3.73 12.33
N VAL A 35 4.01 4.20 12.95
CA VAL A 35 3.69 5.64 13.06
C VAL A 35 4.74 6.36 13.91
N ALA A 36 5.19 5.77 15.01
CA ALA A 36 6.29 6.30 15.81
C ALA A 36 7.59 6.44 15.01
N GLY A 37 7.83 5.57 14.02
CA GLY A 37 8.96 5.66 13.10
C GLY A 37 8.71 6.55 11.86
N GLY A 38 7.55 7.23 11.77
CA GLY A 38 7.22 8.19 10.71
C GLY A 38 6.51 7.60 9.49
N VAL A 39 6.21 6.30 9.44
CA VAL A 39 5.42 5.69 8.37
C VAL A 39 3.93 5.96 8.65
N LYS A 40 3.31 6.75 7.78
CA LYS A 40 1.90 7.20 7.92
C LYS A 40 0.95 6.61 6.88
N GLY A 41 1.44 5.93 5.87
CA GLY A 41 0.63 5.18 4.91
C GLY A 41 0.46 3.73 5.39
N ILE A 42 -0.76 3.31 5.72
CA ILE A 42 -1.05 2.02 6.36
C ILE A 42 -2.09 1.26 5.55
N GLU A 43 -1.77 0.03 5.15
CA GLU A 43 -2.68 -0.93 4.52
C GLU A 43 -2.88 -2.12 5.46
N ILE A 44 -4.06 -2.27 6.04
CA ILE A 44 -4.44 -3.47 6.80
C ILE A 44 -5.02 -4.49 5.82
N THR A 45 -4.41 -5.67 5.75
CA THR A 45 -4.88 -6.71 4.84
C THR A 45 -6.01 -7.54 5.43
N TYR A 46 -6.96 -7.99 4.60
CA TYR A 46 -8.02 -8.92 5.02
C TYR A 46 -7.52 -10.27 5.53
N SER A 47 -6.24 -10.61 5.30
CA SER A 47 -5.60 -11.77 5.92
C SER A 47 -5.23 -11.58 7.40
N THR A 48 -5.39 -10.38 7.93
CA THR A 48 -5.28 -10.08 9.37
C THR A 48 -6.56 -10.54 10.07
N PRO A 49 -6.49 -11.25 11.21
CA PRO A 49 -7.68 -11.56 11.99
C PRO A 49 -8.43 -10.29 12.40
N ASP A 50 -9.77 -10.30 12.27
CA ASP A 50 -10.65 -9.18 12.60
C ASP A 50 -10.26 -7.85 11.91
N ALA A 51 -9.80 -7.91 10.65
CA ALA A 51 -9.24 -6.78 9.91
C ALA A 51 -10.12 -5.52 9.96
N GLU A 52 -11.44 -5.65 9.79
CA GLU A 52 -12.36 -4.51 9.84
C GLU A 52 -12.44 -3.87 11.24
N ALA A 53 -12.40 -4.68 12.31
CA ALA A 53 -12.35 -4.16 13.68
C ALA A 53 -11.02 -3.45 13.96
N VAL A 54 -9.91 -3.97 13.42
CA VAL A 54 -8.60 -3.31 13.49
C VAL A 54 -8.64 -1.95 12.79
N VAL A 55 -9.23 -1.87 11.59
CA VAL A 55 -9.34 -0.60 10.86
C VAL A 55 -10.19 0.40 11.62
N ARG A 56 -11.35 0.01 12.19
CA ARG A 56 -12.16 0.89 13.04
C ARG A 56 -11.35 1.43 14.22
N THR A 57 -10.66 0.54 14.95
CA THR A 57 -9.81 0.94 16.09
C THR A 57 -8.75 1.95 15.69
N LEU A 58 -8.07 1.71 14.57
CA LEU A 58 -7.01 2.59 14.06
C LEU A 58 -7.57 3.93 13.55
N ALA A 59 -8.74 3.92 12.91
CA ALA A 59 -9.42 5.14 12.46
C ALA A 59 -9.81 6.02 13.67
N ASP A 60 -10.33 5.42 14.74
CA ASP A 60 -10.67 6.14 15.96
C ASP A 60 -9.42 6.68 16.69
N GLN A 61 -8.34 5.88 16.73
CA GLN A 61 -7.12 6.23 17.45
C GLN A 61 -6.29 7.30 16.74
N PHE A 62 -6.16 7.23 15.42
CA PHE A 62 -5.24 8.06 14.64
C PHE A 62 -5.93 9.13 13.79
N GLY A 63 -7.21 8.95 13.45
CA GLY A 63 -7.95 9.90 12.62
C GLY A 63 -7.19 10.24 11.33
N GLU A 64 -7.04 11.52 11.05
CA GLU A 64 -6.36 12.05 9.85
C GLU A 64 -4.82 12.06 9.94
N SER A 65 -4.24 11.65 11.08
CA SER A 65 -2.77 11.62 11.25
C SER A 65 -2.09 10.52 10.43
N ILE A 66 -2.85 9.52 10.00
CA ILE A 66 -2.41 8.45 9.09
C ILE A 66 -3.33 8.36 7.87
N LEU A 67 -2.81 7.82 6.78
CA LEU A 67 -3.59 7.41 5.62
C LEU A 67 -3.86 5.90 5.73
N LEU A 68 -5.07 5.54 6.16
CA LEU A 68 -5.45 4.17 6.49
C LEU A 68 -6.29 3.54 5.37
N GLY A 69 -5.87 2.40 4.86
CA GLY A 69 -6.60 1.64 3.84
C GLY A 69 -6.74 0.16 4.17
N MET A 70 -7.58 -0.50 3.41
CA MET A 70 -7.72 -1.96 3.46
C MET A 70 -7.21 -2.62 2.19
N GLY A 71 -6.44 -3.69 2.36
CA GLY A 71 -5.87 -4.46 1.28
C GLY A 71 -6.19 -5.93 1.33
N THR A 72 -5.73 -6.61 0.28
CA THR A 72 -6.03 -8.04 0.05
C THR A 72 -7.53 -8.29 -0.07
N LEU A 73 -8.26 -7.35 -0.71
CA LEU A 73 -9.64 -7.58 -1.12
C LEU A 73 -9.65 -8.64 -2.23
N THR A 74 -10.48 -9.66 -2.06
CA THR A 74 -10.64 -10.78 -3.01
C THR A 74 -12.11 -10.99 -3.40
N GLU A 75 -13.03 -10.36 -2.67
CA GLU A 75 -14.47 -10.47 -2.88
C GLU A 75 -15.12 -9.10 -3.04
N PRO A 76 -16.07 -8.91 -3.99
CA PRO A 76 -16.73 -7.63 -4.22
C PRO A 76 -17.38 -7.02 -2.97
N ALA A 77 -17.99 -7.84 -2.11
CA ALA A 77 -18.66 -7.37 -0.88
C ALA A 77 -17.69 -6.68 0.11
N GLN A 78 -16.41 -7.06 0.09
CA GLN A 78 -15.40 -6.47 0.97
C GLN A 78 -15.18 -4.98 0.71
N ALA A 79 -15.47 -4.48 -0.48
CA ALA A 79 -15.32 -3.06 -0.80
C ALA A 79 -16.23 -2.18 0.08
N ALA A 80 -17.50 -2.56 0.24
CA ALA A 80 -18.44 -1.86 1.10
C ALA A 80 -18.09 -1.99 2.57
N SER A 81 -17.73 -3.20 3.02
CA SER A 81 -17.31 -3.46 4.41
C SER A 81 -16.06 -2.67 4.80
N ALA A 82 -15.06 -2.64 3.93
CA ALA A 82 -13.84 -1.86 4.16
C ALA A 82 -14.12 -0.37 4.31
N LYS A 83 -14.97 0.20 3.44
CA LYS A 83 -15.40 1.60 3.54
C LYS A 83 -16.14 1.86 4.85
N ALA A 84 -17.07 1.00 5.23
CA ALA A 84 -17.82 1.11 6.48
C ALA A 84 -16.93 0.96 7.72
N ALA A 85 -15.80 0.25 7.61
CA ALA A 85 -14.80 0.15 8.67
C ALA A 85 -13.93 1.41 8.82
N GLY A 86 -13.96 2.34 7.85
CA GLY A 86 -13.17 3.58 7.89
C GLY A 86 -11.96 3.59 6.95
N ALA A 87 -11.86 2.64 6.04
CA ALA A 87 -10.80 2.65 5.03
C ALA A 87 -10.93 3.86 4.11
N MET A 88 -9.81 4.52 3.81
CA MET A 88 -9.71 5.69 2.94
C MET A 88 -9.29 5.29 1.51
N TYR A 89 -8.78 4.09 1.28
CA TYR A 89 -8.45 3.50 -0.02
C TYR A 89 -8.52 1.98 0.04
N LEU A 90 -8.67 1.35 -1.12
CA LEU A 90 -8.83 -0.09 -1.28
C LEU A 90 -7.72 -0.67 -2.15
N VAL A 91 -7.21 -1.85 -1.74
CA VAL A 91 -6.15 -2.54 -2.49
C VAL A 91 -6.52 -4.01 -2.70
N SER A 92 -6.37 -4.52 -3.92
CA SER A 92 -6.51 -5.94 -4.22
C SER A 92 -5.17 -6.55 -4.68
N PRO A 93 -4.98 -7.87 -4.53
CA PRO A 93 -3.80 -8.54 -5.08
C PRO A 93 -3.96 -8.91 -6.56
N MET A 94 -5.15 -8.77 -7.11
CA MET A 94 -5.54 -9.20 -8.45
C MET A 94 -6.49 -8.20 -9.10
N CYS A 95 -6.70 -8.35 -10.41
CA CYS A 95 -7.52 -7.48 -11.25
C CYS A 95 -8.81 -8.14 -11.74
N ASP A 96 -9.48 -8.92 -10.88
CA ASP A 96 -10.81 -9.44 -11.21
C ASP A 96 -11.78 -8.31 -11.55
N PRO A 97 -12.45 -8.32 -12.72
CA PRO A 97 -13.26 -7.19 -13.17
C PRO A 97 -14.44 -6.86 -12.25
N ASP A 98 -15.09 -7.84 -11.63
CA ASP A 98 -16.24 -7.60 -10.77
C ASP A 98 -15.80 -7.02 -9.43
N LEU A 99 -14.68 -7.51 -8.88
CA LEU A 99 -14.05 -6.92 -7.72
C LEU A 99 -13.63 -5.47 -7.98
N VAL A 100 -12.94 -5.20 -9.09
CA VAL A 100 -12.50 -3.84 -9.43
C VAL A 100 -13.68 -2.89 -9.59
N ARG A 101 -14.76 -3.31 -10.27
CA ARG A 101 -15.99 -2.51 -10.39
C ARG A 101 -16.61 -2.20 -9.03
N ALA A 102 -16.68 -3.19 -8.13
CA ALA A 102 -17.20 -3.00 -6.77
C ALA A 102 -16.33 -2.03 -5.96
N MET A 103 -14.99 -2.15 -6.06
CA MET A 103 -14.07 -1.22 -5.42
C MET A 103 -14.26 0.21 -5.96
N VAL A 104 -14.37 0.40 -7.28
CA VAL A 104 -14.60 1.71 -7.92
C VAL A 104 -15.95 2.30 -7.51
N ALA A 105 -17.00 1.49 -7.43
CA ALA A 105 -18.33 1.91 -6.99
C ALA A 105 -18.35 2.41 -5.54
N SER A 106 -17.37 2.03 -4.71
CA SER A 106 -17.23 2.56 -3.34
C SER A 106 -16.89 4.05 -3.29
N SER A 107 -16.43 4.62 -4.40
CA SER A 107 -15.91 6.00 -4.53
C SER A 107 -14.61 6.28 -3.75
N LEU A 108 -13.97 5.25 -3.21
CA LEU A 108 -12.62 5.35 -2.64
C LEU A 108 -11.55 5.17 -3.73
N PRO A 109 -10.32 5.66 -3.54
CA PRO A 109 -9.19 5.30 -4.40
C PRO A 109 -8.98 3.80 -4.46
N VAL A 110 -8.74 3.28 -5.67
CA VAL A 110 -8.57 1.86 -5.97
C VAL A 110 -7.15 1.59 -6.47
N MET A 111 -6.49 0.62 -5.83
CA MET A 111 -5.17 0.13 -6.20
C MET A 111 -5.27 -1.38 -6.47
N ALA A 112 -5.43 -1.77 -7.73
CA ALA A 112 -5.65 -3.18 -8.09
C ALA A 112 -4.37 -3.85 -8.61
N GLY A 113 -4.16 -5.10 -8.17
CA GLY A 113 -2.97 -5.90 -8.49
C GLY A 113 -2.97 -6.41 -9.92
N CYS A 114 -1.89 -6.18 -10.67
CA CYS A 114 -1.69 -6.64 -12.04
C CYS A 114 -0.25 -7.08 -12.25
N LEU A 115 -0.03 -7.94 -13.23
CA LEU A 115 1.29 -8.43 -13.59
C LEU A 115 1.61 -8.27 -15.08
N THR A 116 0.62 -8.27 -15.98
CA THR A 116 0.83 -8.18 -17.43
C THR A 116 0.36 -6.85 -18.00
N PRO A 117 0.89 -6.40 -19.15
CA PRO A 117 0.44 -5.16 -19.81
C PRO A 117 -1.07 -5.14 -20.10
N THR A 118 -1.64 -6.29 -20.46
CA THR A 118 -3.09 -6.42 -20.70
C THR A 118 -3.89 -6.19 -19.43
N GLU A 119 -3.52 -6.82 -18.33
CA GLU A 119 -4.17 -6.62 -17.02
C GLU A 119 -4.06 -5.16 -16.57
N ILE A 120 -2.88 -4.55 -16.69
CA ILE A 120 -2.61 -3.16 -16.33
C ILE A 120 -3.57 -2.23 -17.08
N TYR A 121 -3.62 -2.36 -18.40
CA TYR A 121 -4.43 -1.47 -19.24
C TYR A 121 -5.93 -1.69 -19.02
N GLN A 122 -6.38 -2.94 -18.93
CA GLN A 122 -7.80 -3.26 -18.67
C GLN A 122 -8.24 -2.74 -17.30
N THR A 123 -7.46 -2.95 -16.27
CA THR A 123 -7.74 -2.52 -14.90
C THR A 123 -7.78 -0.98 -14.78
N TYR A 124 -6.86 -0.29 -15.44
CA TYR A 124 -6.89 1.16 -15.53
C TYR A 124 -8.18 1.65 -16.22
N ARG A 125 -8.59 1.03 -17.31
CA ARG A 125 -9.87 1.34 -18.01
C ARG A 125 -11.11 1.05 -17.17
N LEU A 126 -11.06 0.12 -16.24
CA LEU A 126 -12.15 -0.14 -15.29
C LEU A 126 -12.26 0.95 -14.21
N GLY A 127 -11.31 1.87 -14.13
CA GLY A 127 -11.34 3.01 -13.21
C GLY A 127 -10.46 2.86 -11.98
N ALA A 128 -9.52 1.90 -11.96
CA ALA A 128 -8.49 1.86 -10.93
C ALA A 128 -7.60 3.11 -11.02
N ASP A 129 -7.29 3.72 -9.88
CA ASP A 129 -6.53 4.97 -9.80
C ASP A 129 -5.02 4.74 -9.84
N VAL A 130 -4.59 3.61 -9.31
CA VAL A 130 -3.19 3.18 -9.29
C VAL A 130 -3.15 1.69 -9.60
N ILE A 131 -2.20 1.29 -10.42
CA ILE A 131 -1.95 -0.13 -10.68
C ILE A 131 -0.89 -0.63 -9.70
N LYS A 132 -1.29 -1.60 -8.87
CA LYS A 132 -0.35 -2.31 -8.01
C LYS A 132 0.38 -3.37 -8.84
N ILE A 133 1.69 -3.22 -9.03
CA ILE A 133 2.51 -4.26 -9.66
C ILE A 133 2.80 -5.34 -8.61
N PHE A 134 2.21 -6.54 -8.80
CA PHE A 134 2.27 -7.60 -7.80
C PHE A 134 2.34 -9.00 -8.44
N PRO A 135 3.28 -9.85 -7.98
CA PRO A 135 4.32 -9.55 -6.99
C PRO A 135 5.52 -8.81 -7.63
N GLY A 136 5.94 -7.69 -7.02
CA GLY A 136 7.06 -6.89 -7.50
C GLY A 136 8.40 -7.64 -7.47
N SER A 137 8.56 -8.60 -6.55
CA SER A 137 9.75 -9.46 -6.48
C SER A 137 9.99 -10.30 -7.75
N LEU A 138 8.95 -10.56 -8.52
CA LEU A 138 9.05 -11.31 -9.78
C LEU A 138 9.52 -10.42 -10.94
N THR A 139 9.15 -9.14 -10.93
CA THR A 139 9.34 -8.25 -12.08
C THR A 139 10.56 -7.33 -11.95
N GLY A 140 10.82 -6.85 -10.75
CA GLY A 140 11.84 -5.83 -10.51
C GLY A 140 11.49 -4.44 -11.07
N PRO A 141 12.32 -3.41 -10.76
CA PRO A 141 12.07 -2.03 -11.17
C PRO A 141 12.05 -1.80 -12.69
N SER A 142 12.88 -2.52 -13.44
CA SER A 142 12.96 -2.40 -14.92
C SER A 142 11.62 -2.67 -15.61
N TYR A 143 10.75 -3.47 -15.01
CA TYR A 143 9.42 -3.74 -15.52
C TYR A 143 8.54 -2.48 -15.57
N ILE A 144 8.49 -1.70 -14.48
CA ILE A 144 7.73 -0.44 -14.44
C ILE A 144 8.23 0.51 -15.55
N LYS A 145 9.54 0.63 -15.70
CA LYS A 145 10.13 1.44 -16.77
C LYS A 145 9.69 0.98 -18.16
N ALA A 146 9.66 -0.33 -18.39
CA ALA A 146 9.22 -0.91 -19.67
C ALA A 146 7.72 -0.65 -19.94
N ILE A 147 6.86 -0.78 -18.90
CA ILE A 147 5.42 -0.53 -19.01
C ILE A 147 5.14 0.96 -19.26
N HIS A 148 5.89 1.88 -18.68
CA HIS A 148 5.75 3.32 -18.94
C HIS A 148 6.07 3.71 -20.39
N GLY A 149 6.76 2.87 -21.18
CA GLY A 149 6.93 3.12 -22.61
C GLY A 149 5.59 3.29 -23.33
N PRO A 150 4.73 2.26 -23.39
CA PRO A 150 3.41 2.35 -24.00
C PRO A 150 2.36 3.07 -23.12
N PHE A 151 2.50 3.11 -21.81
CA PHE A 151 1.51 3.63 -20.85
C PHE A 151 2.10 4.65 -19.87
N PRO A 152 2.66 5.79 -20.33
CA PRO A 152 3.33 6.75 -19.46
C PRO A 152 2.40 7.44 -18.47
N HIS A 153 1.09 7.41 -18.71
CA HIS A 153 0.06 8.06 -17.92
C HIS A 153 -0.52 7.18 -16.80
N ILE A 154 -0.19 5.87 -16.79
CA ILE A 154 -0.74 4.94 -15.76
C ILE A 154 0.13 4.99 -14.50
N PRO A 155 -0.42 5.44 -13.35
CA PRO A 155 0.32 5.43 -12.10
C PRO A 155 0.53 4.00 -11.60
N MET A 156 1.76 3.65 -11.23
CA MET A 156 2.10 2.31 -10.75
C MET A 156 2.77 2.32 -9.39
N MET A 157 2.47 1.30 -8.59
CA MET A 157 3.01 1.08 -7.24
C MET A 157 3.41 -0.39 -7.08
N PRO A 158 4.71 -0.73 -7.00
CA PRO A 158 5.15 -2.10 -6.74
C PRO A 158 4.84 -2.53 -5.32
N THR A 159 4.49 -3.79 -5.14
CA THR A 159 4.34 -4.43 -3.83
C THR A 159 4.94 -5.83 -3.86
N GLY A 160 5.65 -6.20 -2.80
CA GLY A 160 6.42 -7.46 -2.71
C GLY A 160 7.85 -7.29 -3.20
N GLY A 161 8.81 -7.71 -2.39
CA GLY A 161 10.24 -7.58 -2.66
C GLY A 161 10.78 -6.14 -2.56
N VAL A 162 9.99 -5.21 -2.01
CA VAL A 162 10.44 -3.85 -1.74
C VAL A 162 11.16 -3.81 -0.39
N SER A 163 12.35 -3.24 -0.38
CA SER A 163 13.22 -3.09 0.79
C SER A 163 13.85 -1.70 0.84
N ALA A 164 14.44 -1.34 1.96
CA ALA A 164 15.21 -0.10 2.09
C ALA A 164 16.40 -0.03 1.11
N SER A 165 16.96 -1.17 0.72
CA SER A 165 18.11 -1.24 -0.20
C SER A 165 17.74 -1.02 -1.67
N ASN A 166 16.48 -1.29 -2.08
CA ASN A 166 16.06 -1.19 -3.49
C ASN A 166 14.98 -0.14 -3.77
N VAL A 167 14.46 0.54 -2.76
CA VAL A 167 13.39 1.53 -2.91
C VAL A 167 13.75 2.65 -3.90
N LYS A 168 15.03 3.06 -3.95
CA LYS A 168 15.53 4.07 -4.87
C LYS A 168 15.32 3.65 -6.34
N ASP A 169 15.56 2.38 -6.66
CA ASP A 169 15.45 1.88 -8.02
C ASP A 169 13.99 1.85 -8.48
N TRP A 170 13.07 1.57 -7.58
CA TRP A 170 11.64 1.63 -7.85
C TRP A 170 11.16 3.05 -8.20
N PHE A 171 11.60 4.07 -7.45
CA PHE A 171 11.30 5.46 -7.76
C PHE A 171 11.96 5.92 -9.06
N ALA A 172 13.22 5.52 -9.31
CA ALA A 172 13.92 5.82 -10.56
C ALA A 172 13.25 5.18 -11.79
N ALA A 173 12.53 4.06 -11.59
CA ALA A 173 11.72 3.43 -12.64
C ALA A 173 10.36 4.12 -12.85
N GLY A 174 9.98 5.09 -12.03
CA GLY A 174 8.74 5.85 -12.13
C GLY A 174 7.60 5.39 -11.23
N ALA A 175 7.86 4.56 -10.22
CA ALA A 175 6.85 4.23 -9.22
C ALA A 175 6.44 5.48 -8.44
N ILE A 176 5.12 5.68 -8.24
CA ILE A 176 4.59 6.84 -7.50
C ILE A 176 4.72 6.69 -5.98
N ALA A 177 4.69 5.45 -5.52
CA ALA A 177 4.85 4.99 -4.14
C ALA A 177 5.27 3.51 -4.17
N VAL A 178 5.57 2.93 -3.04
CA VAL A 178 5.86 1.50 -2.88
C VAL A 178 5.01 0.89 -1.78
N GLY A 179 4.61 -0.38 -1.95
CA GLY A 179 4.00 -1.19 -0.90
C GLY A 179 5.06 -2.06 -0.22
N ALA A 180 5.35 -1.82 1.06
CA ALA A 180 6.34 -2.56 1.82
C ALA A 180 5.68 -3.39 2.93
N GLY A 181 5.94 -4.68 2.96
CA GLY A 181 5.37 -5.63 3.92
C GLY A 181 6.42 -6.16 4.90
N SER A 182 6.82 -7.41 4.73
CA SER A 182 7.68 -8.16 5.66
C SER A 182 9.05 -7.53 5.94
N GLU A 183 9.60 -6.79 4.99
CA GLU A 183 10.88 -6.09 5.20
C GLU A 183 10.73 -4.87 6.13
N LEU A 184 9.60 -4.20 6.07
CA LEU A 184 9.30 -3.04 6.90
C LEU A 184 8.75 -3.45 8.27
N CYS A 185 7.78 -4.36 8.28
CA CYS A 185 7.02 -4.74 9.47
C CYS A 185 6.86 -6.27 9.57
N PRO A 186 7.93 -7.02 9.90
CA PRO A 186 7.88 -8.47 10.03
C PRO A 186 6.91 -8.91 11.12
N PRO A 187 5.93 -9.81 10.85
CA PRO A 187 5.01 -10.32 11.88
C PRO A 187 5.71 -11.08 13.01
N ALA A 188 6.90 -11.64 12.75
CA ALA A 188 7.70 -12.31 13.77
C ALA A 188 8.11 -11.36 14.90
N LEU A 189 8.56 -10.14 14.57
CA LEU A 189 8.92 -9.13 15.57
C LEU A 189 7.74 -8.79 16.49
N ALA A 190 6.54 -8.71 15.93
CA ALA A 190 5.34 -8.44 16.73
C ALA A 190 5.01 -9.59 17.67
N LYS A 191 5.15 -10.86 17.22
CA LYS A 191 4.95 -12.05 18.07
C LYS A 191 5.95 -12.11 19.24
N GLU A 192 7.17 -11.62 19.01
CA GLU A 192 8.24 -11.56 20.01
C GLU A 192 8.20 -10.29 20.86
N GLY A 193 7.25 -9.38 20.62
CA GLY A 193 7.13 -8.11 21.34
C GLY A 193 8.21 -7.07 20.98
N ARG A 194 8.94 -7.26 19.89
CA ARG A 194 10.08 -6.41 19.43
C ARG A 194 9.61 -5.23 18.60
N PHE A 195 8.68 -4.44 19.13
CA PHE A 195 8.10 -3.29 18.42
C PHE A 195 9.10 -2.15 18.17
N ALA A 196 10.10 -2.00 19.04
CA ALA A 196 11.17 -1.01 18.84
C ALA A 196 11.93 -1.22 17.53
N GLU A 197 12.10 -2.47 17.08
CA GLU A 197 12.76 -2.77 15.82
C GLU A 197 11.88 -2.46 14.61
N ILE A 198 10.56 -2.64 14.73
CA ILE A 198 9.61 -2.16 13.72
C ILE A 198 9.71 -0.64 13.58
N THR A 199 9.83 0.09 14.69
CA THR A 199 10.05 1.55 14.68
C THR A 199 11.37 1.91 13.99
N GLN A 200 12.46 1.19 14.26
CA GLN A 200 13.75 1.42 13.61
C GLN A 200 13.69 1.17 12.10
N ASN A 201 13.03 0.09 11.67
CA ASN A 201 12.80 -0.20 10.26
C ASN A 201 12.01 0.93 9.59
N ALA A 202 10.97 1.44 10.25
CA ALA A 202 10.16 2.55 9.75
C ALA A 202 10.99 3.83 9.58
N VAL A 203 11.80 4.21 10.56
CA VAL A 203 12.72 5.35 10.48
C VAL A 203 13.66 5.21 9.29
N GLN A 204 14.25 4.02 9.13
CA GLN A 204 15.15 3.74 8.00
C GLN A 204 14.42 3.86 6.65
N PHE A 205 13.22 3.29 6.52
CA PHE A 205 12.43 3.36 5.27
C PHE A 205 12.07 4.80 4.92
N VAL A 206 11.60 5.60 5.89
CA VAL A 206 11.27 7.02 5.66
C VAL A 206 12.48 7.78 5.18
N LYS A 207 13.65 7.58 5.80
CA LYS A 207 14.89 8.24 5.40
C LYS A 207 15.29 7.90 3.97
N VAL A 208 15.35 6.62 3.61
CA VAL A 208 15.80 6.23 2.25
C VAL A 208 14.82 6.66 1.17
N ILE A 209 13.52 6.78 1.47
CA ILE A 209 12.53 7.33 0.55
C ILE A 209 12.75 8.83 0.33
N GLN A 210 13.00 9.59 1.39
CA GLN A 210 13.32 11.01 1.30
C GLN A 210 14.58 11.24 0.47
N ASP A 211 15.65 10.50 0.77
CA ASP A 211 16.92 10.57 0.04
C ASP A 211 16.76 10.22 -1.45
N ALA A 212 16.00 9.16 -1.75
CA ALA A 212 15.72 8.74 -3.13
C ALA A 212 14.98 9.82 -3.93
N ARG A 213 14.00 10.47 -3.33
CA ARG A 213 13.20 11.53 -3.98
C ARG A 213 13.99 12.81 -4.18
N GLN A 214 14.81 13.20 -3.20
CA GLN A 214 15.69 14.36 -3.35
C GLN A 214 16.71 14.16 -4.48
N ALA A 215 17.19 12.93 -4.66
CA ALA A 215 18.09 12.59 -5.77
C ALA A 215 17.44 12.66 -7.15
N LEU A 216 16.12 12.40 -7.24
CA LEU A 216 15.35 12.45 -8.49
C LEU A 216 14.83 13.85 -8.85
N ALA A 217 14.82 14.77 -7.88
CA ALA A 217 14.39 16.17 -8.08
C ALA A 217 15.52 17.08 -8.60
N LYS A 218 16.76 16.58 -8.63
CA LYS A 218 17.96 17.24 -9.14
C LYS A 218 18.18 16.88 -10.61
#